data_f835c671e4647af82ceffe2df6317efd
#
_entry.id   f835c671e4647af82ceffe2df6317efd
#
_cell.length_a   1.000
_cell.length_b   1.000
_cell.length_c   1.000
_cell.angle_alpha   90.00
_cell.angle_beta   90.00
_cell.angle_gamma   90.00
#
_symmetry.space_group_name_H-M   'P 1'
#
loop_
_entity.id
_entity.type
_entity.pdbx_description
1 polymer ?
#
loop_
_entity_poly.entity_id
_entity_poly.type
_entity_poly.pdbx_seq_one_letter_code
_entity_poly.pdbx_strand_id
1 'polypeptide(L)'
;RTLTPSGRLFNFGNAGADAQNSPAFFLFSRMYNQPEVAEWYREKLKLTMQDNLLLHQLFFLSLPWFDNASPKKVEKIPALEIYHNTINDIIVFNGNRNKKGSLFLIAKGGEPRQAHQHLDGGTFIVESNGVCWTEDLGADDYALPGFWDGRPDGQRWKYFRNNNFSHNTLSIDHKIQYANGEAFVCEEHTDAKQPSVKLDMTTLYKDQASSVFRTFKLLNDYTIEITDEVDLLSPQSIVSWIASTKAQVEVKENRVRLTHEGKHFYMEIIAP
;
A
#
# COMPACT_ATOMS: atom_id res chain seq x y z
N ARG A 1 6.15 -11.57 -4.58
CA ARG A 1 6.67 -10.77 -3.45
C ARG A 1 5.77 -9.58 -3.13
N THR A 2 4.94 -9.15 -4.07
CA THR A 2 4.02 -8.02 -3.92
C THR A 2 2.62 -8.41 -3.40
N LEU A 3 2.42 -9.65 -3.02
CA LEU A 3 1.22 -10.09 -2.33
C LEU A 3 1.40 -9.93 -0.83
N THR A 4 0.35 -9.45 -0.20
CA THR A 4 0.30 -9.40 1.26
C THR A 4 0.29 -10.81 1.85
N PRO A 5 0.61 -10.99 3.12
CA PRO A 5 0.53 -12.30 3.78
C PRO A 5 -0.86 -12.94 3.72
N SER A 6 -1.93 -12.14 3.62
CA SER A 6 -3.31 -12.63 3.44
C SER A 6 -3.66 -12.97 1.99
N GLY A 7 -2.74 -12.78 1.04
CA GLY A 7 -2.96 -13.04 -0.39
C GLY A 7 -3.72 -11.93 -1.13
N ARG A 8 -3.85 -10.76 -0.53
CA ARG A 8 -4.40 -9.56 -1.19
C ARG A 8 -3.35 -8.90 -2.08
N LEU A 9 -3.80 -8.18 -3.09
CA LEU A 9 -2.97 -7.24 -3.85
C LEU A 9 -2.95 -5.88 -3.17
N PHE A 10 -1.93 -5.09 -3.45
CA PHE A 10 -2.06 -3.67 -3.20
C PHE A 10 -3.08 -3.08 -4.13
N ASN A 11 -4.01 -2.37 -3.57
CA ASN A 11 -5.05 -1.73 -4.35
C ASN A 11 -4.89 -0.21 -4.37
N PHE A 12 -3.66 0.27 -4.51
CA PHE A 12 -3.41 1.69 -4.69
C PHE A 12 -4.07 2.24 -5.95
N GLY A 13 -4.61 3.45 -5.84
CA GLY A 13 -5.36 4.08 -6.91
C GLY A 13 -6.63 3.30 -7.27
N ASN A 14 -6.91 3.14 -8.55
CA ASN A 14 -8.12 2.44 -9.00
C ASN A 14 -8.06 0.91 -8.89
N ALA A 15 -7.01 0.33 -8.32
CA ALA A 15 -6.89 -1.12 -8.22
C ALA A 15 -7.85 -1.73 -7.18
N GLY A 16 -8.32 -2.94 -7.44
CA GLY A 16 -9.03 -3.75 -6.44
C GLY A 16 -8.07 -4.54 -5.55
N ALA A 17 -8.47 -4.80 -4.31
CA ALA A 17 -7.65 -5.55 -3.36
C ALA A 17 -7.61 -7.06 -3.65
N ASP A 18 -8.55 -7.58 -4.40
CA ASP A 18 -8.64 -9.00 -4.71
C ASP A 18 -7.68 -9.38 -5.83
N ALA A 19 -6.77 -10.30 -5.54
CA ALA A 19 -5.88 -10.82 -6.55
C ALA A 19 -6.70 -11.54 -7.64
N GLN A 20 -6.64 -11.02 -8.86
CA GLN A 20 -7.36 -11.61 -9.98
C GLN A 20 -6.82 -13.02 -10.31
N ASN A 21 -7.71 -13.93 -10.69
CA ASN A 21 -7.32 -15.24 -11.19
C ASN A 21 -6.79 -15.13 -12.61
N SER A 22 -5.49 -14.85 -12.74
CA SER A 22 -4.83 -14.72 -14.05
C SER A 22 -3.91 -15.91 -14.32
N PRO A 23 -4.14 -16.68 -15.38
CA PRO A 23 -3.23 -17.78 -15.77
C PRO A 23 -1.82 -17.30 -16.12
N ALA A 24 -1.61 -16.01 -16.36
CA ALA A 24 -0.31 -15.41 -16.59
C ALA A 24 0.69 -15.64 -15.42
N PHE A 25 0.20 -15.92 -14.21
CA PHE A 25 1.08 -16.27 -13.10
C PHE A 25 1.89 -17.56 -13.37
N PHE A 26 1.32 -18.55 -14.03
CA PHE A 26 2.07 -19.74 -14.46
C PHE A 26 3.11 -19.40 -15.53
N LEU A 27 2.73 -18.57 -16.50
CA LEU A 27 3.66 -18.14 -17.55
C LEU A 27 4.84 -17.38 -16.93
N PHE A 28 4.57 -16.43 -16.06
CA PHE A 28 5.60 -15.62 -15.39
C PHE A 28 6.48 -16.45 -14.46
N SER A 29 5.92 -17.43 -13.74
CA SER A 29 6.71 -18.38 -12.95
C SER A 29 7.81 -19.02 -13.79
N ARG A 30 7.48 -19.53 -14.96
CA ARG A 30 8.45 -20.15 -15.87
C ARG A 30 9.41 -19.14 -16.49
N MET A 31 8.90 -18.00 -16.98
CA MET A 31 9.73 -16.99 -17.66
C MET A 31 10.79 -16.39 -16.74
N TYR A 32 10.44 -16.19 -15.47
CA TYR A 32 11.31 -15.53 -14.48
C TYR A 32 11.92 -16.50 -13.47
N ASN A 33 11.72 -17.82 -13.67
CA ASN A 33 12.19 -18.87 -12.75
C ASN A 33 11.79 -18.61 -11.28
N GLN A 34 10.50 -18.31 -11.09
CA GLN A 34 9.90 -18.04 -9.77
C GLN A 34 8.84 -19.08 -9.40
N PRO A 35 9.24 -20.32 -9.06
CA PRO A 35 8.32 -21.42 -8.80
C PRO A 35 7.35 -21.18 -7.63
N GLU A 36 7.69 -20.29 -6.71
CA GLU A 36 6.81 -19.84 -5.62
C GLU A 36 5.55 -19.13 -6.13
N VAL A 37 5.62 -18.46 -7.28
CA VAL A 37 4.46 -17.82 -7.92
C VAL A 37 3.51 -18.89 -8.45
N ALA A 38 4.02 -19.95 -9.07
CA ALA A 38 3.21 -21.07 -9.54
C ALA A 38 2.55 -21.82 -8.37
N GLU A 39 3.29 -22.08 -7.30
CA GLU A 39 2.76 -22.73 -6.10
C GLU A 39 1.63 -21.92 -5.47
N TRP A 40 1.86 -20.63 -5.24
CA TRP A 40 0.83 -19.72 -4.73
C TRP A 40 -0.41 -19.71 -5.63
N TYR A 41 -0.24 -19.61 -6.94
CA TYR A 41 -1.39 -19.55 -7.86
C TYR A 41 -2.16 -20.87 -7.91
N ARG A 42 -1.49 -22.03 -7.80
CA ARG A 42 -2.17 -23.35 -7.67
C ARG A 42 -3.07 -23.40 -6.43
N GLU A 43 -2.56 -22.94 -5.27
CA GLU A 43 -3.36 -22.91 -4.03
C GLU A 43 -4.54 -21.95 -4.16
N LYS A 44 -4.34 -20.78 -4.74
CA LYS A 44 -5.42 -19.84 -5.02
C LYS A 44 -6.49 -20.44 -5.94
N LEU A 45 -6.10 -21.14 -7.01
CA LEU A 45 -7.04 -21.79 -7.91
C LEU A 45 -7.86 -22.88 -7.20
N LYS A 46 -7.25 -23.67 -6.32
CA LYS A 46 -7.97 -24.67 -5.52
C LYS A 46 -9.10 -24.04 -4.70
N LEU A 47 -8.80 -22.94 -4.01
CA LEU A 47 -9.80 -22.22 -3.23
C LEU A 47 -10.92 -21.64 -4.12
N THR A 48 -10.54 -20.98 -5.22
CA THR A 48 -11.51 -20.45 -6.19
C THR A 48 -12.45 -21.50 -6.76
N MET A 49 -11.93 -22.68 -7.04
CA MET A 49 -12.74 -23.79 -7.59
C MET A 49 -13.66 -24.42 -6.52
N GLN A 50 -13.24 -24.46 -5.27
CA GLN A 50 -14.06 -24.95 -4.15
C GLN A 50 -15.26 -24.04 -3.89
N ASP A 51 -15.08 -22.74 -3.98
CA ASP A 51 -16.11 -21.74 -3.69
C ASP A 51 -17.03 -21.47 -4.89
N ASN A 52 -16.87 -22.17 -6.03
CA ASN A 52 -17.57 -21.92 -7.29
C ASN A 52 -17.48 -20.46 -7.75
N LEU A 53 -16.41 -19.77 -7.44
CA LEU A 53 -16.19 -18.40 -7.87
C LEU A 53 -16.00 -18.32 -9.39
N LEU A 54 -16.45 -17.22 -10.00
CA LEU A 54 -16.27 -16.98 -11.43
C LEU A 54 -14.77 -16.91 -11.74
N LEU A 55 -14.32 -17.83 -12.60
CA LEU A 55 -12.96 -17.86 -13.11
C LEU A 55 -12.79 -16.73 -14.15
N HIS A 56 -11.60 -16.16 -14.16
CA HIS A 56 -11.24 -15.18 -15.19
C HIS A 56 -11.50 -15.76 -16.60
N GLN A 57 -12.05 -14.96 -17.51
CA GLN A 57 -12.40 -15.40 -18.89
C GLN A 57 -11.23 -16.05 -19.66
N LEU A 58 -9.99 -15.75 -19.30
CA LEU A 58 -8.79 -16.38 -19.87
C LEU A 58 -8.33 -17.63 -19.11
N PHE A 59 -9.14 -18.15 -18.19
CA PHE A 59 -8.76 -19.31 -17.34
C PHE A 59 -8.33 -20.53 -18.17
N PHE A 60 -8.88 -20.73 -19.36
CA PHE A 60 -8.49 -21.82 -20.26
C PHE A 60 -6.98 -21.80 -20.59
N LEU A 61 -6.32 -20.65 -20.53
CA LEU A 61 -4.86 -20.54 -20.71
C LEU A 61 -4.07 -21.13 -19.54
N SER A 62 -4.72 -21.44 -18.42
CA SER A 62 -4.07 -22.17 -17.32
C SER A 62 -3.57 -23.54 -17.76
N LEU A 63 -4.23 -24.19 -18.71
CA LEU A 63 -3.82 -25.51 -19.19
C LEU A 63 -2.45 -25.49 -19.90
N PRO A 64 -2.24 -24.69 -20.98
CA PRO A 64 -0.96 -24.66 -21.68
C PRO A 64 0.16 -23.97 -20.86
N TRP A 65 -0.19 -23.12 -19.92
CA TRP A 65 0.77 -22.39 -19.08
C TRP A 65 1.00 -23.06 -17.74
N PHE A 66 0.24 -24.10 -17.40
CA PHE A 66 0.34 -24.77 -16.11
C PHE A 66 1.80 -25.05 -15.74
N ASP A 67 2.16 -24.66 -14.54
CA ASP A 67 3.48 -24.87 -13.97
C ASP A 67 3.34 -25.65 -12.65
N ASN A 68 3.95 -26.83 -12.60
CA ASN A 68 3.96 -27.68 -11.41
C ASN A 68 5.25 -27.51 -10.59
N ALA A 69 6.09 -26.55 -10.94
CA ALA A 69 7.28 -26.28 -10.18
C ALA A 69 6.93 -25.83 -8.74
N SER A 70 7.74 -26.28 -7.80
CA SER A 70 7.71 -25.83 -6.41
C SER A 70 9.10 -25.34 -6.00
N PRO A 71 9.21 -24.37 -5.12
CA PRO A 71 10.50 -23.86 -4.70
C PRO A 71 11.30 -24.96 -3.99
N LYS A 72 12.54 -25.16 -4.42
CA LYS A 72 13.45 -26.13 -3.79
C LYS A 72 13.92 -25.65 -2.40
N LYS A 73 13.90 -24.34 -2.18
CA LYS A 73 14.28 -23.69 -0.93
C LYS A 73 13.51 -22.40 -0.82
N VAL A 74 12.94 -22.13 0.33
CA VAL A 74 12.34 -20.82 0.62
C VAL A 74 13.49 -19.83 0.78
N GLU A 75 13.62 -18.91 -0.15
CA GLU A 75 14.56 -17.78 0.01
C GLU A 75 14.13 -16.93 1.19
N LYS A 76 15.12 -16.42 1.92
CA LYS A 76 14.85 -15.45 3.00
C LYS A 76 14.31 -14.18 2.34
N ILE A 77 13.08 -13.83 2.67
CA ILE A 77 12.48 -12.57 2.21
C ILE A 77 13.20 -11.43 2.93
N PRO A 78 13.69 -10.41 2.20
CA PRO A 78 14.30 -9.23 2.82
C PRO A 78 13.30 -8.51 3.73
N ALA A 79 13.81 -7.89 4.80
CA ALA A 79 12.98 -7.10 5.71
C ALA A 79 12.46 -5.81 5.07
N LEU A 80 13.19 -5.28 4.07
CA LEU A 80 12.80 -4.14 3.24
C LEU A 80 13.13 -4.46 1.79
N GLU A 81 12.15 -4.27 0.90
CA GLU A 81 12.30 -4.32 -0.55
C GLU A 81 11.75 -3.02 -1.13
N ILE A 82 12.47 -2.42 -2.06
CA ILE A 82 12.07 -1.19 -2.74
C ILE A 82 12.07 -1.46 -4.24
N TYR A 83 10.97 -1.16 -4.89
CA TYR A 83 10.79 -1.30 -6.34
C TYR A 83 10.68 0.09 -6.94
N HIS A 84 11.80 0.60 -7.45
CA HIS A 84 11.85 1.86 -8.17
C HIS A 84 11.31 1.68 -9.59
N ASN A 85 10.40 2.53 -9.97
CA ASN A 85 9.98 2.66 -11.36
C ASN A 85 9.68 4.13 -11.68
N THR A 86 9.46 4.40 -12.96
CA THR A 86 9.28 5.78 -13.46
C THR A 86 7.99 6.47 -13.02
N ILE A 87 7.07 5.74 -12.41
CA ILE A 87 5.74 6.25 -12.05
C ILE A 87 5.54 6.24 -10.53
N ASN A 88 5.90 5.13 -9.88
CA ASN A 88 5.67 4.93 -8.46
C ASN A 88 6.81 4.13 -7.84
N ASP A 89 7.38 4.61 -6.76
CA ASP A 89 8.17 3.78 -5.88
C ASP A 89 7.23 2.91 -5.03
N ILE A 90 7.47 1.61 -4.97
CA ILE A 90 6.75 0.67 -4.11
C ILE A 90 7.70 0.16 -3.04
N ILE A 91 7.33 0.30 -1.79
CA ILE A 91 8.12 0.01 -0.61
C ILE A 91 7.43 -1.11 0.16
N VAL A 92 8.16 -2.20 0.46
CA VAL A 92 7.60 -3.36 1.16
C VAL A 92 8.44 -3.68 2.39
N PHE A 93 7.84 -3.53 3.56
CA PHE A 93 8.42 -4.00 4.80
C PHE A 93 7.85 -5.35 5.19
N ASN A 94 8.73 -6.30 5.46
CA ASN A 94 8.40 -7.64 5.90
C ASN A 94 8.97 -7.88 7.30
N GLY A 95 8.11 -8.02 8.29
CA GLY A 95 8.49 -8.75 9.49
C GLY A 95 8.77 -10.22 9.16
N ASN A 96 9.26 -10.98 10.10
CA ASN A 96 9.53 -12.39 9.85
C ASN A 96 8.25 -13.18 9.59
N ARG A 97 7.94 -13.47 8.32
CA ARG A 97 6.70 -14.16 7.88
C ARG A 97 6.50 -15.54 8.52
N ASN A 98 7.54 -16.14 9.09
CA ASN A 98 7.44 -17.40 9.84
C ASN A 98 6.95 -17.20 11.28
N LYS A 99 6.85 -15.96 11.76
CA LYS A 99 6.35 -15.65 13.10
C LYS A 99 4.90 -15.20 13.01
N LYS A 100 4.03 -15.83 13.77
CA LYS A 100 2.62 -15.44 13.88
C LYS A 100 2.51 -13.98 14.33
N GLY A 101 1.71 -13.20 13.63
CA GLY A 101 1.47 -11.80 13.97
C GLY A 101 2.55 -10.82 13.51
N SER A 102 3.57 -11.29 12.80
CA SER A 102 4.55 -10.38 12.21
C SER A 102 3.86 -9.36 11.31
N LEU A 103 4.41 -8.16 11.31
CA LEU A 103 3.89 -7.02 10.56
C LEU A 103 4.33 -7.11 9.10
N PHE A 104 3.42 -6.73 8.24
CA PHE A 104 3.67 -6.42 6.84
C PHE A 104 3.18 -5.02 6.57
N LEU A 105 4.00 -4.19 5.95
CA LEU A 105 3.59 -2.87 5.48
C LEU A 105 4.03 -2.70 4.04
N ILE A 106 3.15 -2.10 3.28
CA ILE A 106 3.48 -1.60 1.96
C ILE A 106 3.10 -0.15 1.84
N ALA A 107 4.00 0.64 1.24
CA ALA A 107 3.82 2.05 0.98
C ALA A 107 4.15 2.38 -0.47
N LYS A 108 3.74 3.54 -0.92
CA LYS A 108 4.07 4.03 -2.26
C LYS A 108 4.45 5.51 -2.25
N GLY A 109 5.35 5.85 -3.15
CA GLY A 109 5.54 7.18 -3.70
C GLY A 109 4.73 7.37 -4.99
N GLY A 110 5.15 8.30 -5.84
CA GLY A 110 4.68 8.45 -7.21
C GLY A 110 3.94 9.74 -7.54
N GLU A 111 3.51 9.81 -8.80
CA GLU A 111 2.85 10.96 -9.41
C GLU A 111 1.34 10.76 -9.48
N PRO A 112 0.52 11.57 -8.80
CA PRO A 112 -0.94 11.45 -8.85
C PRO A 112 -1.56 11.64 -10.23
N ARG A 113 -0.93 12.43 -11.09
CA ARG A 113 -1.45 12.75 -12.44
C ARG A 113 -1.47 11.60 -13.43
N GLN A 114 -0.82 10.49 -13.10
CA GLN A 114 -0.83 9.31 -13.97
C GLN A 114 -2.22 8.68 -14.02
N ALA A 115 -2.52 7.99 -15.13
CA ALA A 115 -3.80 7.31 -15.29
C ALA A 115 -4.07 6.33 -14.15
N HIS A 116 -5.30 6.35 -13.63
CA HIS A 116 -5.74 5.50 -12.52
C HIS A 116 -5.09 5.77 -11.16
N GLN A 117 -4.22 6.77 -11.01
CA GLN A 117 -3.65 7.16 -9.72
C GLN A 117 -4.61 8.08 -8.94
N HIS A 118 -4.38 8.18 -7.64
CA HIS A 118 -5.07 9.06 -6.70
C HIS A 118 -4.10 10.08 -6.10
N LEU A 119 -4.62 11.06 -5.36
CA LEU A 119 -3.80 11.93 -4.52
C LEU A 119 -3.48 11.16 -3.23
N ASP A 120 -2.56 10.22 -3.33
CA ASP A 120 -2.26 9.21 -2.31
C ASP A 120 -0.75 9.03 -2.09
N GLY A 121 0.04 10.04 -2.44
CA GLY A 121 1.48 10.00 -2.22
C GLY A 121 1.82 9.83 -0.74
N GLY A 122 2.72 8.89 -0.43
CA GLY A 122 3.08 8.53 0.93
C GLY A 122 2.07 7.62 1.65
N THR A 123 1.02 7.14 0.96
CA THR A 123 0.06 6.19 1.54
C THR A 123 0.69 4.83 1.84
N PHE A 124 0.07 4.09 2.75
CA PHE A 124 0.54 2.76 3.13
C PHE A 124 -0.63 1.84 3.54
N ILE A 125 -0.40 0.55 3.49
CA ILE A 125 -1.30 -0.50 3.98
C ILE A 125 -0.52 -1.36 4.97
N VAL A 126 -1.16 -1.68 6.11
CA VAL A 126 -0.58 -2.53 7.16
C VAL A 126 -1.40 -3.79 7.34
N GLU A 127 -0.72 -4.92 7.34
CA GLU A 127 -1.30 -6.22 7.71
C GLU A 127 -0.53 -6.87 8.86
N SER A 128 -1.26 -7.54 9.73
CA SER A 128 -0.70 -8.51 10.69
C SER A 128 -1.78 -9.50 11.12
N ASN A 129 -1.41 -10.71 11.51
CA ASN A 129 -2.35 -11.76 11.92
C ASN A 129 -3.44 -12.08 10.88
N GLY A 130 -3.20 -11.87 9.58
CA GLY A 130 -4.18 -12.06 8.52
C GLY A 130 -5.29 -11.00 8.50
N VAL A 131 -5.09 -9.85 9.15
CA VAL A 131 -6.00 -8.70 9.14
C VAL A 131 -5.31 -7.52 8.48
N CYS A 132 -6.01 -6.85 7.57
CA CYS A 132 -5.63 -5.56 7.02
C CYS A 132 -6.12 -4.46 7.97
N TRP A 133 -5.19 -3.75 8.60
CA TRP A 133 -5.47 -2.76 9.62
C TRP A 133 -5.68 -1.36 9.07
N THR A 134 -4.97 -1.02 8.01
CA THR A 134 -5.19 0.21 7.24
C THR A 134 -5.45 -0.15 5.79
N GLU A 135 -6.46 0.44 5.18
CA GLU A 135 -6.93 0.05 3.86
C GLU A 135 -6.81 1.20 2.86
N ASP A 136 -6.79 0.86 1.58
CA ASP A 136 -7.12 1.75 0.49
C ASP A 136 -8.53 1.41 0.01
N LEU A 137 -9.35 2.42 -0.25
CA LEU A 137 -10.75 2.23 -0.64
C LEU A 137 -10.92 1.86 -2.13
N GLY A 138 -9.83 1.91 -2.91
CA GLY A 138 -9.86 1.65 -4.35
C GLY A 138 -10.65 2.70 -5.13
N ALA A 139 -11.06 2.34 -6.34
CA ALA A 139 -11.75 3.23 -7.25
C ALA A 139 -13.14 3.65 -6.76
N ASP A 140 -13.53 4.86 -7.14
CA ASP A 140 -14.92 5.29 -7.16
C ASP A 140 -15.61 4.88 -8.48
N ASP A 141 -16.89 5.19 -8.65
CA ASP A 141 -17.62 4.88 -9.88
C ASP A 141 -17.06 5.68 -11.07
N TYR A 142 -16.63 4.99 -12.10
CA TYR A 142 -16.06 5.57 -13.33
C TYR A 142 -17.06 6.39 -14.13
N ALA A 143 -18.37 6.21 -13.90
CA ALA A 143 -19.44 6.95 -14.56
C ALA A 143 -19.70 8.32 -13.90
N LEU A 144 -19.05 8.64 -12.80
CA LEU A 144 -19.20 9.94 -12.14
C LEU A 144 -18.78 11.09 -13.09
N PRO A 145 -19.53 12.21 -13.14
CA PRO A 145 -19.22 13.33 -14.00
C PRO A 145 -17.81 13.88 -13.77
N GLY A 146 -16.99 13.94 -14.83
CA GLY A 146 -15.62 14.44 -14.74
C GLY A 146 -14.65 13.53 -13.97
N PHE A 147 -14.98 12.24 -13.76
CA PHE A 147 -14.12 11.27 -13.07
C PHE A 147 -12.71 11.20 -13.69
N TRP A 148 -12.59 11.43 -14.99
CA TRP A 148 -11.33 11.37 -15.74
C TRP A 148 -10.66 12.73 -15.92
N ASP A 149 -11.21 13.81 -15.34
CA ASP A 149 -10.60 15.13 -15.36
C ASP A 149 -9.50 15.25 -14.32
N GLY A 150 -8.29 14.79 -14.68
CA GLY A 150 -7.09 14.78 -13.84
C GLY A 150 -6.26 16.07 -13.89
N ARG A 151 -6.80 17.19 -14.44
CA ARG A 151 -6.14 18.50 -14.33
C ARG A 151 -5.95 18.87 -12.84
N PRO A 152 -5.00 19.76 -12.46
CA PRO A 152 -4.76 20.10 -11.07
C PRO A 152 -5.98 20.57 -10.27
N ASP A 153 -6.93 21.24 -10.95
CA ASP A 153 -8.21 21.74 -10.44
C ASP A 153 -9.41 20.87 -10.88
N GLY A 154 -9.13 19.72 -11.47
CA GLY A 154 -10.12 18.85 -12.12
C GLY A 154 -11.13 18.23 -11.16
N GLN A 155 -12.27 17.84 -11.72
CA GLN A 155 -13.36 17.23 -10.96
C GLN A 155 -12.97 15.92 -10.29
N ARG A 156 -12.02 15.16 -10.87
CA ARG A 156 -11.50 13.90 -10.32
C ARG A 156 -11.12 14.02 -8.86
N TRP A 157 -10.45 15.09 -8.50
CA TRP A 157 -9.88 15.30 -7.16
C TRP A 157 -10.91 15.74 -6.11
N LYS A 158 -12.13 16.03 -6.53
CA LYS A 158 -13.24 16.33 -5.62
C LYS A 158 -13.95 15.09 -5.10
N TYR A 159 -13.71 13.93 -5.71
CA TYR A 159 -14.23 12.65 -5.24
C TYR A 159 -13.40 12.13 -4.08
N PHE A 160 -14.09 11.69 -3.03
CA PHE A 160 -13.46 11.31 -1.76
C PHE A 160 -12.40 10.22 -1.92
N ARG A 161 -12.69 9.19 -2.73
CA ARG A 161 -11.72 8.09 -2.93
C ARG A 161 -10.51 8.47 -3.79
N ASN A 162 -10.57 9.57 -4.52
CA ASN A 162 -9.50 9.98 -5.41
C ASN A 162 -8.57 11.03 -4.79
N ASN A 163 -8.90 11.55 -3.61
CA ASN A 163 -8.08 12.55 -2.92
C ASN A 163 -7.50 12.03 -1.60
N ASN A 164 -6.56 12.76 -1.02
CA ASN A 164 -5.80 12.35 0.16
C ASN A 164 -6.63 12.19 1.45
N PHE A 165 -7.90 12.61 1.49
CA PHE A 165 -8.74 12.43 2.68
C PHE A 165 -9.19 10.98 2.89
N SER A 166 -9.10 10.12 1.88
CA SER A 166 -9.44 8.69 1.98
C SER A 166 -8.22 7.78 2.09
N HIS A 167 -7.02 8.34 2.05
CA HIS A 167 -5.77 7.59 2.03
C HIS A 167 -4.98 7.75 3.33
N ASN A 168 -4.03 6.84 3.56
CA ASN A 168 -3.20 6.81 4.77
C ASN A 168 -2.01 7.76 4.62
N THR A 169 -2.30 9.05 4.58
CA THR A 169 -1.31 10.11 4.34
C THR A 169 -1.66 11.38 5.10
N LEU A 170 -1.01 12.50 4.77
CA LEU A 170 -1.24 13.77 5.44
C LEU A 170 -2.26 14.65 4.70
N SER A 171 -2.89 15.55 5.45
CA SER A 171 -3.57 16.74 4.94
C SER A 171 -3.12 17.95 5.75
N ILE A 172 -2.84 19.05 5.09
CA ILE A 172 -2.49 20.34 5.71
C ILE A 172 -3.65 21.29 5.43
N ASP A 173 -4.20 21.91 6.48
CA ASP A 173 -5.33 22.87 6.42
C ASP A 173 -6.56 22.34 5.65
N HIS A 174 -6.81 21.02 5.75
CA HIS A 174 -7.87 20.35 4.98
C HIS A 174 -7.79 20.59 3.47
N LYS A 175 -6.59 20.73 2.93
CA LYS A 175 -6.36 20.84 1.50
C LYS A 175 -5.94 19.48 0.92
N ILE A 176 -6.24 19.34 -0.38
CA ILE A 176 -5.79 18.16 -1.13
C ILE A 176 -4.32 18.28 -1.53
N GLN A 177 -3.67 17.16 -1.78
CA GLN A 177 -2.34 17.10 -2.38
C GLN A 177 -2.36 17.76 -3.77
N TYR A 178 -1.24 18.36 -4.18
CA TYR A 178 -1.11 18.96 -5.50
C TYR A 178 -0.97 17.88 -6.58
N ALA A 179 -1.90 17.85 -7.53
CA ALA A 179 -1.98 16.78 -8.53
C ALA A 179 -0.77 16.68 -9.48
N ASN A 180 0.01 17.77 -9.66
CA ASN A 180 1.25 17.75 -10.42
C ASN A 180 2.51 17.62 -9.52
N GLY A 181 2.34 17.32 -8.24
CA GLY A 181 3.42 16.96 -7.35
C GLY A 181 3.79 15.48 -7.48
N GLU A 182 4.82 15.10 -6.74
CA GLU A 182 5.28 13.71 -6.66
C GLU A 182 5.80 13.40 -5.27
N ALA A 183 5.81 12.12 -4.91
CA ALA A 183 6.54 11.57 -3.79
C ALA A 183 7.56 10.55 -4.31
N PHE A 184 8.79 10.62 -3.83
CA PHE A 184 9.85 9.70 -4.26
C PHE A 184 10.76 9.30 -3.11
N VAL A 185 11.39 8.14 -3.22
CA VAL A 185 12.39 7.68 -2.25
C VAL A 185 13.64 8.55 -2.38
N CYS A 186 13.99 9.27 -1.29
CA CYS A 186 15.18 10.11 -1.23
C CYS A 186 16.30 9.50 -0.37
N GLU A 187 15.98 8.60 0.56
CA GLU A 187 16.97 7.86 1.36
C GLU A 187 16.50 6.43 1.59
N GLU A 188 17.42 5.47 1.57
CA GLU A 188 17.13 4.06 1.85
C GLU A 188 18.25 3.37 2.62
N HIS A 189 17.88 2.51 3.58
CA HIS A 189 18.79 1.71 4.41
C HIS A 189 18.28 0.26 4.49
N THR A 190 18.43 -0.49 3.42
CA THR A 190 17.86 -1.86 3.28
C THR A 190 18.59 -2.89 4.12
N ASP A 191 19.90 -2.77 4.29
CA ASP A 191 20.76 -3.72 5.01
C ASP A 191 20.95 -3.38 6.49
N ALA A 192 20.30 -2.33 7.00
CA ALA A 192 20.37 -1.96 8.40
C ALA A 192 19.67 -2.99 9.31
N LYS A 193 20.08 -3.07 10.58
CA LYS A 193 19.39 -3.88 11.59
C LYS A 193 17.93 -3.47 11.77
N GLN A 194 17.65 -2.18 11.58
CA GLN A 194 16.33 -1.58 11.52
C GLN A 194 16.21 -0.87 10.18
N PRO A 195 15.79 -1.59 9.11
CA PRO A 195 15.75 -1.01 7.79
C PRO A 195 14.73 0.14 7.73
N SER A 196 15.06 1.15 6.94
CA SER A 196 14.25 2.36 6.82
C SER A 196 14.31 2.92 5.41
N VAL A 197 13.29 3.69 5.07
CA VAL A 197 13.18 4.44 3.82
C VAL A 197 12.54 5.79 4.10
N LYS A 198 13.04 6.83 3.44
CA LYS A 198 12.50 8.19 3.51
C LYS A 198 11.95 8.59 2.15
N LEU A 199 10.74 9.10 2.16
CA LEU A 199 10.08 9.71 1.00
C LEU A 199 10.17 11.24 1.12
N ASP A 200 10.54 11.90 0.03
CA ASP A 200 10.29 13.33 -0.15
C ASP A 200 8.89 13.49 -0.77
N MET A 201 8.01 14.18 -0.08
CA MET A 201 6.62 14.46 -0.45
C MET A 201 6.38 15.95 -0.66
N THR A 202 7.42 16.77 -0.63
CA THR A 202 7.35 18.24 -0.57
C THR A 202 6.49 18.83 -1.69
N THR A 203 6.66 18.34 -2.92
CA THR A 203 5.93 18.91 -4.06
C THR A 203 4.44 18.59 -4.05
N LEU A 204 4.00 17.54 -3.33
CA LEU A 204 2.58 17.23 -3.11
C LEU A 204 1.89 18.27 -2.21
N TYR A 205 2.63 18.96 -1.36
CA TYR A 205 2.13 19.96 -0.42
C TYR A 205 2.56 21.38 -0.79
N LYS A 206 2.72 21.60 -2.12
CA LYS A 206 3.02 22.92 -2.68
C LYS A 206 2.08 23.98 -2.11
N ASP A 207 2.62 25.15 -1.78
CA ASP A 207 1.91 26.29 -1.17
C ASP A 207 1.31 26.00 0.23
N GLN A 208 1.71 24.90 0.89
CA GLN A 208 1.29 24.51 2.24
C GLN A 208 2.48 24.33 3.17
N ALA A 209 3.57 23.74 2.66
CA ALA A 209 4.80 23.50 3.41
C ALA A 209 6.03 23.77 2.54
N SER A 210 7.16 24.13 3.16
CA SER A 210 8.46 24.27 2.50
C SER A 210 9.18 22.94 2.36
N SER A 211 8.89 22.00 3.26
CA SER A 211 9.33 20.59 3.13
C SER A 211 8.35 19.65 3.82
N VAL A 212 8.19 18.44 3.24
CA VAL A 212 7.41 17.34 3.81
C VAL A 212 8.13 16.03 3.52
N PHE A 213 8.57 15.34 4.57
CA PHE A 213 9.20 14.04 4.47
C PHE A 213 8.44 13.02 5.30
N ARG A 214 8.38 11.77 4.81
CA ARG A 214 7.86 10.63 5.57
C ARG A 214 8.90 9.53 5.62
N THR A 215 9.27 9.12 6.83
CA THR A 215 10.18 8.00 7.07
C THR A 215 9.41 6.81 7.61
N PHE A 216 9.58 5.65 6.97
CA PHE A 216 9.17 4.35 7.49
C PHE A 216 10.39 3.61 8.01
N LYS A 217 10.30 3.05 9.23
CA LYS A 217 11.41 2.32 9.86
C LYS A 217 10.90 1.08 10.58
N LEU A 218 11.34 -0.09 10.17
CA LEU A 218 10.99 -1.35 10.81
C LEU A 218 11.85 -1.52 12.09
N LEU A 219 11.25 -1.37 13.24
CA LEU A 219 11.96 -1.49 14.53
C LEU A 219 12.22 -2.95 14.90
N ASN A 220 11.26 -3.82 14.61
CA ASN A 220 11.33 -5.27 14.82
C ASN A 220 10.21 -5.96 14.00
N ASP A 221 10.08 -7.29 14.11
CA ASP A 221 9.09 -8.08 13.35
C ASP A 221 7.62 -7.64 13.55
N TYR A 222 7.32 -6.86 14.58
CA TYR A 222 5.94 -6.52 15.01
C TYR A 222 5.67 -5.03 15.07
N THR A 223 6.70 -4.19 14.89
CA THR A 223 6.59 -2.74 15.09
C THR A 223 7.27 -1.99 13.97
N ILE A 224 6.55 -1.06 13.40
CA ILE A 224 7.08 -0.08 12.45
C ILE A 224 6.81 1.33 12.99
N GLU A 225 7.77 2.20 12.80
CA GLU A 225 7.67 3.62 13.08
C GLU A 225 7.44 4.38 11.78
N ILE A 226 6.50 5.32 11.80
CA ILE A 226 6.25 6.25 10.70
C ILE A 226 6.47 7.65 11.27
N THR A 227 7.44 8.36 10.73
CA THR A 227 7.80 9.72 11.16
C THR A 227 7.54 10.69 10.03
N ASP A 228 6.76 11.73 10.30
CA ASP A 228 6.53 12.84 9.37
C ASP A 228 7.25 14.08 9.85
N GLU A 229 8.10 14.65 8.99
CA GLU A 229 8.80 15.91 9.18
C GLU A 229 8.17 16.96 8.27
N VAL A 230 7.59 18.01 8.84
CA VAL A 230 6.81 19.02 8.09
C VAL A 230 7.23 20.43 8.50
N ASP A 231 7.81 21.18 7.57
CA ASP A 231 8.10 22.60 7.73
C ASP A 231 6.98 23.44 7.09
N LEU A 232 6.05 23.88 7.92
CA LEU A 232 4.87 24.63 7.49
C LEU A 232 5.21 26.04 7.01
N LEU A 233 4.55 26.50 5.94
CA LEU A 233 4.65 27.92 5.51
C LEU A 233 3.93 28.87 6.44
N SER A 234 2.96 28.39 7.21
CA SER A 234 2.25 29.17 8.23
C SER A 234 2.26 28.41 9.57
N PRO A 235 2.68 29.07 10.68
CA PRO A 235 2.67 28.45 12.00
C PRO A 235 1.26 28.17 12.55
N GLN A 236 0.21 28.69 11.90
CA GLN A 236 -1.19 28.43 12.25
C GLN A 236 -1.78 27.25 11.49
N SER A 237 -1.05 26.69 10.51
CA SER A 237 -1.53 25.55 9.74
C SER A 237 -1.69 24.29 10.60
N ILE A 238 -2.69 23.51 10.30
CA ILE A 238 -3.01 22.25 10.99
C ILE A 238 -2.63 21.09 10.10
N VAL A 239 -1.75 20.22 10.60
CA VAL A 239 -1.42 18.95 9.96
C VAL A 239 -2.35 17.88 10.51
N SER A 240 -3.05 17.18 9.62
CA SER A 240 -3.88 16.02 9.95
C SER A 240 -3.23 14.75 9.40
N TRP A 241 -3.02 13.77 10.28
CA TRP A 241 -2.59 12.43 9.91
C TRP A 241 -3.83 11.56 9.73
N ILE A 242 -3.97 10.93 8.56
CA ILE A 242 -5.18 10.20 8.16
C ILE A 242 -4.86 8.72 8.02
N ALA A 243 -5.75 7.87 8.52
CA ALA A 243 -5.72 6.43 8.26
C ALA A 243 -7.14 5.90 8.06
N SER A 244 -7.34 5.16 6.97
CA SER A 244 -8.60 4.48 6.65
C SER A 244 -8.58 3.06 7.20
N THR A 245 -9.63 2.63 7.90
CA THR A 245 -9.73 1.29 8.48
C THR A 245 -11.18 0.79 8.51
N LYS A 246 -11.35 -0.52 8.42
CA LYS A 246 -12.63 -1.22 8.71
C LYS A 246 -12.74 -1.69 10.16
N ALA A 247 -11.68 -1.58 10.94
CA ALA A 247 -11.65 -1.99 12.33
C ALA A 247 -12.50 -1.05 13.20
N GLN A 248 -12.98 -1.57 14.31
CA GLN A 248 -13.52 -0.72 15.37
C GLN A 248 -12.37 0.05 16.01
N VAL A 249 -12.54 1.37 16.16
CA VAL A 249 -11.51 2.29 16.64
C VAL A 249 -11.84 2.72 18.07
N GLU A 250 -10.87 2.58 18.96
CA GLU A 250 -10.94 3.08 20.32
C GLU A 250 -9.70 3.93 20.59
N VAL A 251 -9.92 5.20 20.96
CA VAL A 251 -8.86 6.17 21.24
C VAL A 251 -8.78 6.44 22.72
N LYS A 252 -7.59 6.32 23.29
CA LYS A 252 -7.31 6.66 24.68
C LYS A 252 -6.00 7.44 24.75
N GLU A 253 -6.10 8.72 25.06
CA GLU A 253 -4.95 9.67 25.03
C GLU A 253 -4.25 9.62 23.65
N ASN A 254 -2.97 9.28 23.62
CA ASN A 254 -2.18 9.16 22.41
C ASN A 254 -2.17 7.76 21.79
N ARG A 255 -3.01 6.84 22.28
CA ARG A 255 -3.10 5.45 21.82
C ARG A 255 -4.40 5.17 21.11
N VAL A 256 -4.29 4.45 20.01
CA VAL A 256 -5.43 3.95 19.23
C VAL A 256 -5.40 2.44 19.26
N ARG A 257 -6.51 1.81 19.65
CA ARG A 257 -6.74 0.38 19.53
C ARG A 257 -7.69 0.13 18.37
N LEU A 258 -7.24 -0.64 17.40
CA LEU A 258 -8.06 -1.16 16.32
C LEU A 258 -8.47 -2.59 16.66
N THR A 259 -9.76 -2.91 16.51
CA THR A 259 -10.30 -4.25 16.77
C THR A 259 -11.04 -4.76 15.54
N HIS A 260 -10.64 -5.92 15.01
CA HIS A 260 -11.28 -6.57 13.89
C HIS A 260 -11.14 -8.09 14.00
N GLU A 261 -12.24 -8.83 13.78
CA GLU A 261 -12.29 -10.31 13.88
C GLU A 261 -11.69 -10.86 15.20
N GLY A 262 -11.96 -10.20 16.31
CA GLY A 262 -11.45 -10.60 17.64
C GLY A 262 -9.94 -10.41 17.83
N LYS A 263 -9.27 -9.74 16.91
CA LYS A 263 -7.84 -9.40 16.97
C LYS A 263 -7.67 -7.92 17.24
N HIS A 264 -6.48 -7.53 17.69
CA HIS A 264 -6.17 -6.16 18.05
C HIS A 264 -4.89 -5.69 17.38
N PHE A 265 -4.87 -4.42 16.99
CA PHE A 265 -3.68 -3.69 16.54
C PHE A 265 -3.62 -2.36 17.31
N TYR A 266 -2.42 -1.94 17.65
CA TYR A 266 -2.23 -0.73 18.44
C TYR A 266 -1.38 0.27 17.66
N MET A 267 -1.80 1.53 17.73
CA MET A 267 -1.03 2.66 17.23
C MET A 267 -0.79 3.62 18.39
N GLU A 268 0.40 4.18 18.45
CA GLU A 268 0.73 5.23 19.43
C GLU A 268 1.19 6.47 18.66
N ILE A 269 0.58 7.59 18.97
CA ILE A 269 0.90 8.88 18.35
C ILE A 269 1.89 9.59 19.29
N ILE A 270 3.08 9.86 18.78
CA ILE A 270 4.13 10.59 19.48
C ILE A 270 4.27 11.92 18.76
N ALA A 271 3.70 12.97 19.34
CA ALA A 271 3.92 14.33 18.87
C ALA A 271 5.07 14.95 19.66
N PRO A 272 5.89 15.82 19.04
CA PRO A 272 6.95 16.56 19.75
C PRO A 272 6.39 17.50 20.80
#